data_f357a5757875ffeeb731000ea970610b
#
_entry.id   f357a5757875ffeeb731000ea970610b
#
_cell.length_a   1.000
_cell.length_b   1.000
_cell.length_c   1.000
_cell.angle_alpha   90.00
_cell.angle_beta   90.00
_cell.angle_gamma   90.00
#
_symmetry.space_group_name_H-M   'P 1'
#
loop_
_entity.id
_entity.type
_entity.pdbx_description
1 polymer ?
#
loop_
_entity_poly.entity_id
_entity_poly.type
_entity_poly.pdbx_seq_one_letter_code
_entity_poly.pdbx_strand_id
1 'polypeptide(L)'
;MSEIVLGLGSNVGRKLPNLRQAVDLIAKHIGQVQRVSPIYQTKALLPVNAPPSWDIDYYNLAVLVQTDLEPDVLLSEIKRIETTLGRDPEHAFWSPREIDIDILCCEDLSYQREHLTIPHKELLKRNFALKPLLDVYPCWCHPQYSGDLYQYIKNIKKMPMLELAPFTLAGSQIMAIVNLSSDSFSQQGEEVIPLEQFEQYIIDLVNEGAEVIDLGAESTKPDVKPITAEVYWQRLKPYLEIVESLVNAHVLPVDLKVSIDTYHAEVVEKALNYSCVNIINDIYGIEANLIAALIKDKNIDYVFMHQLGVASGKYLAVDRNPISEVIAFAKKKIQILLDAGMHKERLIFDIGIGFGKKAYQAQCLLDAVTEIKEALGVKILVGHSRKSSVMPYVATKDNAKKDLSTAMISRDLMKKGVDYLRVHNVRLTAIAKHI
;
A
#
# COMPACT_ATOMS: atom_id res chain seq x y z
N MET A 1 16.22 -7.51 27.08
CA MET A 1 15.27 -7.50 25.93
C MET A 1 14.79 -8.91 25.71
N SER A 2 13.50 -9.13 25.80
CA SER A 2 12.87 -10.46 25.57
C SER A 2 12.18 -10.45 24.21
N GLU A 3 12.15 -11.61 23.56
CA GLU A 3 11.39 -11.83 22.34
C GLU A 3 9.95 -12.22 22.67
N ILE A 4 8.99 -11.48 22.17
CA ILE A 4 7.55 -11.76 22.34
C ILE A 4 6.88 -11.92 20.98
N VAL A 5 5.85 -12.76 20.92
CA VAL A 5 5.00 -12.86 19.75
C VAL A 5 3.61 -12.34 20.09
N LEU A 6 3.18 -11.32 19.34
CA LEU A 6 1.85 -10.75 19.40
C LEU A 6 1.01 -11.29 18.23
N GLY A 7 -0.21 -11.76 18.52
CA GLY A 7 -1.20 -12.11 17.51
C GLY A 7 -2.15 -10.94 17.28
N LEU A 8 -2.35 -10.55 16.05
CA LEU A 8 -3.22 -9.44 15.65
C LEU A 8 -4.38 -9.97 14.80
N GLY A 9 -5.60 -9.52 15.11
CA GLY A 9 -6.80 -9.87 14.37
C GLY A 9 -7.70 -8.66 14.11
N SER A 10 -8.28 -8.55 12.92
CA SER A 10 -9.24 -7.50 12.55
C SER A 10 -10.36 -8.09 11.69
N ASN A 11 -11.64 -7.77 12.01
CA ASN A 11 -12.78 -8.23 11.22
C ASN A 11 -13.82 -7.14 10.93
N VAL A 12 -13.68 -5.95 11.47
CA VAL A 12 -14.56 -4.79 11.20
C VAL A 12 -13.79 -3.68 10.52
N GLY A 13 -14.49 -2.94 9.68
CA GLY A 13 -13.92 -1.78 8.99
C GLY A 13 -12.75 -2.19 8.10
N ARG A 14 -11.65 -1.49 8.24
CA ARG A 14 -10.47 -1.57 7.38
C ARG A 14 -9.47 -2.58 7.88
N LYS A 15 -9.78 -3.84 7.79
CA LYS A 15 -8.96 -4.93 8.36
C LYS A 15 -7.46 -4.78 8.10
N LEU A 16 -7.06 -4.56 6.84
CA LEU A 16 -5.65 -4.46 6.47
C LEU A 16 -4.97 -3.18 6.98
N PRO A 17 -5.57 -1.98 6.81
CA PRO A 17 -5.09 -0.76 7.47
C PRO A 17 -5.02 -0.85 8.99
N ASN A 18 -6.04 -1.42 9.64
CA ASN A 18 -6.02 -1.60 11.09
C ASN A 18 -4.81 -2.44 11.54
N LEU A 19 -4.54 -3.55 10.84
CA LEU A 19 -3.36 -4.38 11.10
C LEU A 19 -2.05 -3.61 10.87
N ARG A 20 -1.95 -2.81 9.80
CA ARG A 20 -0.75 -1.99 9.53
C ARG A 20 -0.51 -0.96 10.61
N GLN A 21 -1.53 -0.17 10.94
CA GLN A 21 -1.44 0.84 12.00
C GLN A 21 -1.10 0.21 13.35
N ALA A 22 -1.66 -0.97 13.66
CA ALA A 22 -1.31 -1.70 14.87
C ALA A 22 0.17 -2.07 14.91
N VAL A 23 0.73 -2.57 13.81
CA VAL A 23 2.17 -2.91 13.72
C VAL A 23 3.05 -1.66 13.86
N ASP A 24 2.67 -0.53 13.24
CA ASP A 24 3.40 0.74 13.38
C ASP A 24 3.37 1.27 14.82
N LEU A 25 2.21 1.18 15.49
CA LEU A 25 2.08 1.57 16.90
C LEU A 25 2.84 0.62 17.84
N ILE A 26 2.87 -0.69 17.55
CA ILE A 26 3.69 -1.66 18.28
C ILE A 26 5.17 -1.29 18.14
N ALA A 27 5.64 -1.02 16.93
CA ALA A 27 7.04 -0.60 16.69
C ALA A 27 7.40 0.68 17.44
N LYS A 28 6.46 1.60 17.57
CA LYS A 28 6.66 2.90 18.24
C LYS A 28 6.61 2.84 19.76
N HIS A 29 5.75 2.00 20.34
CA HIS A 29 5.39 2.06 21.77
C HIS A 29 5.76 0.81 22.58
N ILE A 30 5.94 -0.35 21.91
CA ILE A 30 6.21 -1.62 22.60
C ILE A 30 7.67 -2.03 22.42
N GLY A 31 8.20 -2.01 21.18
CA GLY A 31 9.57 -2.43 20.93
C GLY A 31 9.88 -2.64 19.46
N GLN A 32 11.07 -3.16 19.19
CA GLN A 32 11.54 -3.36 17.83
C GLN A 32 10.84 -4.55 17.18
N VAL A 33 10.07 -4.32 16.12
CA VAL A 33 9.47 -5.38 15.31
C VAL A 33 10.55 -6.07 14.48
N GLN A 34 10.74 -7.37 14.69
CA GLN A 34 11.76 -8.19 14.04
C GLN A 34 11.21 -8.88 12.80
N ARG A 35 10.00 -9.46 12.91
CA ARG A 35 9.33 -10.21 11.84
C ARG A 35 7.82 -10.03 11.91
N VAL A 36 7.17 -10.14 10.76
CA VAL A 36 5.71 -10.20 10.65
C VAL A 36 5.33 -11.38 9.77
N SER A 37 4.31 -12.14 10.15
CA SER A 37 3.83 -13.29 9.37
C SER A 37 3.07 -12.84 8.11
N PRO A 38 2.79 -13.76 7.18
CA PRO A 38 1.72 -13.57 6.22
C PRO A 38 0.38 -13.25 6.90
N ILE A 39 -0.54 -12.65 6.13
CA ILE A 39 -1.91 -12.41 6.57
C ILE A 39 -2.75 -13.65 6.24
N TYR A 40 -3.53 -14.09 7.20
CA TYR A 40 -4.43 -15.23 7.07
C TYR A 40 -5.89 -14.78 7.21
N GLN A 41 -6.70 -15.05 6.20
CA GLN A 41 -8.15 -14.91 6.31
C GLN A 41 -8.75 -16.17 6.93
N THR A 42 -9.58 -15.99 7.94
CA THR A 42 -10.27 -17.08 8.65
C THR A 42 -11.72 -16.70 8.96
N LYS A 43 -12.58 -17.69 9.10
CA LYS A 43 -13.91 -17.47 9.67
C LYS A 43 -13.82 -16.98 11.11
N ALA A 44 -14.86 -16.26 11.56
CA ALA A 44 -14.98 -15.92 12.97
C ALA A 44 -15.17 -17.17 13.82
N LEU A 45 -14.51 -17.23 14.98
CA LEU A 45 -14.78 -18.24 16.00
C LEU A 45 -15.91 -17.71 16.89
N LEU A 46 -17.11 -18.21 16.68
CA LEU A 46 -18.31 -17.70 17.35
C LEU A 46 -18.90 -18.68 18.34
N PRO A 47 -19.47 -18.22 19.47
CA PRO A 47 -20.29 -19.04 20.36
C PRO A 47 -21.58 -19.47 19.66
N VAL A 48 -22.19 -20.55 20.15
CA VAL A 48 -23.38 -21.18 19.52
C VAL A 48 -24.55 -20.20 19.32
N ASN A 49 -24.70 -19.21 20.19
CA ASN A 49 -25.80 -18.24 20.20
C ASN A 49 -25.37 -16.85 19.69
N ALA A 50 -24.28 -16.74 18.92
CA ALA A 50 -23.84 -15.46 18.41
C ALA A 50 -24.81 -14.91 17.36
N PRO A 51 -25.05 -13.59 17.32
CA PRO A 51 -25.81 -12.96 16.25
C PRO A 51 -25.22 -13.31 14.87
N PRO A 52 -26.03 -13.59 13.83
CA PRO A 52 -25.51 -13.85 12.49
C PRO A 52 -24.67 -12.70 11.91
N SER A 53 -24.91 -11.48 12.33
CA SER A 53 -24.12 -10.29 11.94
C SER A 53 -22.68 -10.31 12.46
N TRP A 54 -22.32 -11.22 13.34
CA TRP A 54 -20.96 -11.39 13.85
C TRP A 54 -20.11 -12.35 13.02
N ASP A 55 -20.72 -13.11 12.08
CA ASP A 55 -19.99 -14.03 11.20
C ASP A 55 -19.27 -13.25 10.07
N ILE A 56 -18.25 -12.50 10.47
CA ILE A 56 -17.42 -11.69 9.58
C ILE A 56 -16.00 -12.26 9.62
N ASP A 57 -15.44 -12.55 8.45
CA ASP A 57 -14.09 -13.10 8.31
C ASP A 57 -13.03 -12.20 8.93
N TYR A 58 -12.13 -12.78 9.69
CA TYR A 58 -10.94 -12.12 10.26
C TYR A 58 -9.78 -12.11 9.28
N TYR A 59 -8.97 -11.05 9.34
CA TYR A 59 -7.58 -11.05 8.90
C TYR A 59 -6.70 -11.16 10.14
N ASN A 60 -5.84 -12.19 10.17
CA ASN A 60 -4.96 -12.49 11.30
C ASN A 60 -3.51 -12.48 10.84
N LEU A 61 -2.61 -12.01 11.69
CA LEU A 61 -1.17 -12.13 11.56
C LEU A 61 -0.50 -12.24 12.92
N ALA A 62 0.78 -12.57 12.95
CA ALA A 62 1.61 -12.49 14.14
C ALA A 62 2.83 -11.60 13.91
N VAL A 63 3.31 -10.99 14.99
CA VAL A 63 4.46 -10.08 14.99
C VAL A 63 5.45 -10.55 16.06
N LEU A 64 6.70 -10.78 15.67
CA LEU A 64 7.80 -10.99 16.60
C LEU A 64 8.41 -9.64 16.98
N VAL A 65 8.41 -9.32 18.27
CA VAL A 65 8.85 -8.04 18.81
C VAL A 65 9.91 -8.26 19.87
N GLN A 66 10.97 -7.46 19.82
CA GLN A 66 11.97 -7.38 20.89
C GLN A 66 11.64 -6.20 21.81
N THR A 67 11.45 -6.46 23.10
CA THR A 67 11.02 -5.45 24.08
C THR A 67 11.66 -5.63 25.46
N ASP A 68 11.69 -4.54 26.21
CA ASP A 68 12.07 -4.54 27.64
C ASP A 68 10.85 -4.39 28.57
N LEU A 69 9.62 -4.35 28.01
CA LEU A 69 8.41 -4.18 28.81
C LEU A 69 8.08 -5.45 29.60
N GLU A 70 7.78 -5.28 30.88
CA GLU A 70 7.22 -6.34 31.72
C GLU A 70 5.80 -6.71 31.26
N PRO A 71 5.33 -7.96 31.47
CA PRO A 71 4.06 -8.46 30.92
C PRO A 71 2.84 -7.59 31.20
N ASP A 72 2.71 -7.04 32.41
CA ASP A 72 1.56 -6.20 32.79
C ASP A 72 1.61 -4.82 32.10
N VAL A 73 2.82 -4.25 31.95
CA VAL A 73 3.02 -2.98 31.23
C VAL A 73 2.75 -3.18 29.73
N LEU A 74 3.24 -4.30 29.19
CA LEU A 74 2.99 -4.69 27.80
C LEU A 74 1.49 -4.81 27.52
N LEU A 75 0.74 -5.49 28.39
CA LEU A 75 -0.72 -5.62 28.27
C LEU A 75 -1.40 -4.23 28.28
N SER A 76 -0.96 -3.34 29.15
CA SER A 76 -1.49 -1.97 29.24
C SER A 76 -1.25 -1.18 27.96
N GLU A 77 -0.06 -1.27 27.37
CA GLU A 77 0.26 -0.62 26.10
C GLU A 77 -0.55 -1.22 24.94
N ILE A 78 -0.74 -2.54 24.91
CA ILE A 78 -1.61 -3.21 23.93
C ILE A 78 -3.03 -2.63 24.01
N LYS A 79 -3.62 -2.53 25.19
CA LYS A 79 -4.97 -1.98 25.37
C LYS A 79 -5.07 -0.51 24.92
N ARG A 80 -4.02 0.27 25.16
CA ARG A 80 -3.94 1.65 24.67
C ARG A 80 -3.91 1.71 23.12
N ILE A 81 -3.15 0.81 22.48
CA ILE A 81 -3.12 0.70 21.01
C ILE A 81 -4.49 0.32 20.45
N GLU A 82 -5.13 -0.70 21.02
CA GLU A 82 -6.48 -1.14 20.62
C GLU A 82 -7.49 -0.01 20.69
N THR A 83 -7.50 0.75 21.79
CA THR A 83 -8.40 1.91 21.97
C THR A 83 -8.09 3.02 20.96
N THR A 84 -6.81 3.28 20.69
CA THR A 84 -6.38 4.29 19.69
C THR A 84 -6.88 3.94 18.28
N LEU A 85 -7.00 2.65 17.98
CA LEU A 85 -7.48 2.13 16.70
C LEU A 85 -9.00 1.95 16.61
N GLY A 86 -9.75 2.45 17.61
CA GLY A 86 -11.20 2.50 17.58
C GLY A 86 -11.90 1.34 18.29
N ARG A 87 -11.16 0.43 18.94
CA ARG A 87 -11.79 -0.62 19.75
C ARG A 87 -12.52 0.00 20.94
N ASP A 88 -13.82 -0.29 21.08
CA ASP A 88 -14.62 0.09 22.23
C ASP A 88 -14.20 -0.75 23.46
N PRO A 89 -13.75 -0.15 24.57
CA PRO A 89 -13.43 -0.89 25.80
C PRO A 89 -14.60 -1.66 26.41
N GLU A 90 -15.85 -1.20 26.17
CA GLU A 90 -17.07 -1.81 26.69
C GLU A 90 -17.74 -2.80 25.72
N HIS A 91 -17.04 -3.16 24.61
CA HIS A 91 -17.58 -4.09 23.62
C HIS A 91 -17.96 -5.45 24.22
N ALA A 92 -19.01 -6.07 23.66
CA ALA A 92 -19.42 -7.41 24.07
C ALA A 92 -18.34 -8.46 23.74
N PHE A 93 -18.17 -9.44 24.61
CA PHE A 93 -17.27 -10.57 24.36
C PHE A 93 -17.63 -11.25 23.02
N TRP A 94 -16.64 -11.53 22.18
CA TRP A 94 -16.77 -12.14 20.83
C TRP A 94 -17.38 -11.24 19.75
N SER A 95 -17.77 -10.01 20.05
CA SER A 95 -18.27 -9.09 19.01
C SER A 95 -17.20 -8.77 17.97
N PRO A 96 -17.60 -8.43 16.76
CA PRO A 96 -16.69 -7.91 15.73
C PRO A 96 -15.95 -6.67 16.22
N ARG A 97 -14.68 -6.51 15.80
CA ARG A 97 -13.79 -5.45 16.29
C ARG A 97 -12.78 -5.00 15.25
N GLU A 98 -12.39 -3.74 15.34
CA GLU A 98 -11.41 -3.09 14.46
C GLU A 98 -10.06 -3.76 14.59
N ILE A 99 -9.65 -4.05 15.82
CA ILE A 99 -8.37 -4.71 16.13
C ILE A 99 -8.47 -5.51 17.43
N ASP A 100 -7.79 -6.64 17.46
CA ASP A 100 -7.57 -7.49 18.64
C ASP A 100 -6.09 -7.84 18.70
N ILE A 101 -5.43 -7.62 19.84
CA ILE A 101 -4.01 -7.89 19.99
C ILE A 101 -3.82 -8.79 21.22
N ASP A 102 -3.41 -10.02 20.98
CA ASP A 102 -3.13 -11.02 22.01
C ASP A 102 -1.62 -11.23 22.20
N ILE A 103 -1.15 -11.39 23.43
CA ILE A 103 0.21 -11.87 23.72
C ILE A 103 0.19 -13.39 23.57
N LEU A 104 0.79 -13.91 22.50
CA LEU A 104 0.77 -15.34 22.19
C LEU A 104 1.81 -16.12 23.00
N CYS A 105 3.05 -15.64 23.02
CA CYS A 105 4.14 -16.21 23.79
C CYS A 105 5.24 -15.17 24.03
N CYS A 106 6.12 -15.47 24.96
CA CYS A 106 7.31 -14.73 25.27
C CYS A 106 8.44 -15.74 25.49
N GLU A 107 9.45 -15.76 24.63
CA GLU A 107 10.65 -16.62 24.69
C GLU A 107 10.46 -17.85 25.61
N ASP A 108 11.15 -17.92 26.73
CA ASP A 108 11.05 -19.01 27.75
C ASP A 108 10.15 -18.62 28.92
N LEU A 109 9.42 -17.50 28.87
CA LEU A 109 8.62 -17.02 30.00
C LEU A 109 7.27 -17.74 30.07
N SER A 110 7.02 -18.37 31.20
CA SER A 110 5.67 -18.77 31.63
C SER A 110 5.16 -17.75 32.65
N TYR A 111 4.04 -17.11 32.35
CA TYR A 111 3.45 -16.09 33.22
C TYR A 111 1.97 -16.40 33.45
N GLN A 112 1.53 -16.39 34.71
CA GLN A 112 0.15 -16.69 35.05
C GLN A 112 -0.36 -15.75 36.14
N ARG A 113 -1.30 -14.92 35.75
CA ARG A 113 -2.08 -14.02 36.60
C ARG A 113 -3.55 -14.13 36.24
N GLU A 114 -4.43 -13.57 37.04
CA GLU A 114 -5.89 -13.59 36.81
C GLU A 114 -6.28 -13.03 35.43
N HIS A 115 -5.61 -11.94 35.00
CA HIS A 115 -5.91 -11.20 33.80
C HIS A 115 -4.96 -11.50 32.62
N LEU A 116 -3.87 -12.26 32.83
CA LEU A 116 -2.87 -12.56 31.80
C LEU A 116 -2.23 -13.92 31.99
N THR A 117 -2.24 -14.70 30.90
CA THR A 117 -1.55 -16.01 30.86
C THR A 117 -0.65 -16.06 29.62
N ILE A 118 0.65 -16.31 29.80
CA ILE A 118 1.65 -16.49 28.73
C ILE A 118 2.31 -17.86 28.89
N PRO A 119 2.36 -18.73 27.89
CA PRO A 119 1.71 -18.59 26.57
C PRO A 119 0.19 -18.50 26.67
N HIS A 120 -0.44 -17.90 25.63
CA HIS A 120 -1.88 -17.69 25.62
C HIS A 120 -2.64 -19.00 25.80
N LYS A 121 -3.55 -19.07 26.79
CA LYS A 121 -4.24 -20.29 27.25
C LYS A 121 -4.93 -21.11 26.15
N GLU A 122 -5.40 -20.46 25.07
CA GLU A 122 -6.09 -21.11 23.96
C GLU A 122 -5.21 -21.30 22.73
N LEU A 123 -3.91 -21.01 22.80
CA LEU A 123 -2.99 -20.97 21.65
C LEU A 123 -2.99 -22.30 20.88
N LEU A 124 -2.88 -23.42 21.59
CA LEU A 124 -2.86 -24.75 20.98
C LEU A 124 -4.19 -25.17 20.34
N LYS A 125 -5.29 -24.46 20.61
CA LYS A 125 -6.61 -24.73 20.01
C LYS A 125 -6.91 -23.85 18.81
N ARG A 126 -6.09 -22.82 18.57
CA ARG A 126 -6.33 -21.76 17.60
C ARG A 126 -5.29 -21.78 16.47
N ASN A 127 -5.58 -22.50 15.39
CA ASN A 127 -4.66 -22.56 14.25
C ASN A 127 -4.39 -21.19 13.63
N PHE A 128 -5.37 -20.26 13.67
CA PHE A 128 -5.23 -18.88 13.18
C PHE A 128 -4.27 -18.01 14.00
N ALA A 129 -3.91 -18.43 15.20
CA ALA A 129 -2.88 -17.81 16.04
C ALA A 129 -1.56 -18.60 15.99
N LEU A 130 -1.63 -19.94 16.06
CA LEU A 130 -0.46 -20.80 16.14
C LEU A 130 0.32 -20.85 14.80
N LYS A 131 -0.37 -20.86 13.63
CA LYS A 131 0.30 -20.86 12.33
C LYS A 131 1.10 -19.56 12.08
N PRO A 132 0.50 -18.35 12.22
CA PRO A 132 1.25 -17.11 12.12
C PRO A 132 2.40 -16.99 13.13
N LEU A 133 2.21 -17.49 14.36
CA LEU A 133 3.29 -17.54 15.35
C LEU A 133 4.49 -18.34 14.82
N LEU A 134 4.27 -19.54 14.29
CA LEU A 134 5.36 -20.38 13.77
C LEU A 134 6.02 -19.81 12.52
N ASP A 135 5.33 -18.95 11.76
CA ASP A 135 5.94 -18.25 10.62
C ASP A 135 6.98 -17.20 11.09
N VAL A 136 6.73 -16.55 12.24
CA VAL A 136 7.65 -15.53 12.77
C VAL A 136 8.64 -16.09 13.77
N TYR A 137 8.28 -17.16 14.48
CA TYR A 137 9.12 -17.78 15.51
C TYR A 137 9.15 -19.33 15.39
N PRO A 138 9.76 -19.86 14.31
CA PRO A 138 9.70 -21.28 13.95
C PRO A 138 10.35 -22.22 14.98
N CYS A 139 11.29 -21.73 15.78
CA CYS A 139 12.01 -22.51 16.78
C CYS A 139 11.34 -22.48 18.16
N TRP A 140 10.23 -21.75 18.31
CA TRP A 140 9.56 -21.67 19.61
C TRP A 140 8.91 -23.00 20.00
N CYS A 141 9.08 -23.38 21.25
CA CYS A 141 8.51 -24.59 21.86
C CYS A 141 7.50 -24.25 22.94
N HIS A 142 6.34 -24.90 22.90
CA HIS A 142 5.32 -24.67 23.93
C HIS A 142 5.69 -25.38 25.23
N PRO A 143 5.70 -24.70 26.40
CA PRO A 143 6.15 -25.31 27.68
C PRO A 143 5.39 -26.57 28.09
N GLN A 144 4.13 -26.70 27.71
CA GLN A 144 3.25 -27.82 28.04
C GLN A 144 3.08 -28.82 26.89
N TYR A 145 3.84 -28.69 25.79
CA TYR A 145 3.77 -29.58 24.64
C TYR A 145 5.16 -29.92 24.09
N SER A 146 5.59 -31.15 24.31
CA SER A 146 6.93 -31.63 23.93
C SER A 146 7.05 -32.11 22.47
N GLY A 147 5.98 -32.02 21.68
CA GLY A 147 5.95 -32.49 20.30
C GLY A 147 6.26 -31.37 19.26
N ASP A 148 6.38 -31.80 18.01
CA ASP A 148 6.52 -30.88 16.86
C ASP A 148 5.22 -30.09 16.63
N LEU A 149 5.25 -28.79 16.82
CA LEU A 149 4.11 -27.89 16.64
C LEU A 149 3.64 -27.83 15.19
N TYR A 150 4.51 -28.02 14.19
CA TYR A 150 4.10 -28.09 12.78
C TYR A 150 3.26 -29.35 12.49
N GLN A 151 3.62 -30.47 13.11
CA GLN A 151 2.80 -31.69 13.02
C GLN A 151 1.52 -31.55 13.84
N TYR A 152 1.58 -30.86 14.96
CA TYR A 152 0.42 -30.57 15.80
C TYR A 152 -0.64 -29.77 15.02
N ILE A 153 -0.27 -28.68 14.34
CA ILE A 153 -1.19 -27.88 13.50
C ILE A 153 -1.87 -28.72 12.42
N LYS A 154 -1.16 -29.68 11.82
CA LYS A 154 -1.77 -30.57 10.82
C LYS A 154 -2.91 -31.41 11.38
N ASN A 155 -2.89 -31.69 12.66
CA ASN A 155 -3.80 -32.61 13.35
C ASN A 155 -4.91 -31.91 14.14
N ILE A 156 -4.80 -30.60 14.43
CA ILE A 156 -5.91 -29.88 15.06
C ILE A 156 -7.08 -29.74 14.08
N LYS A 157 -8.29 -29.64 14.64
CA LYS A 157 -9.51 -29.32 13.87
C LYS A 157 -9.28 -28.01 13.11
N LYS A 158 -9.07 -28.13 11.80
CA LYS A 158 -8.71 -27.00 10.98
C LYS A 158 -9.90 -26.07 10.77
N MET A 159 -9.77 -24.85 11.23
CA MET A 159 -10.53 -23.75 10.66
C MET A 159 -9.99 -23.51 9.24
N PRO A 160 -10.85 -23.41 8.21
CA PRO A 160 -10.39 -22.99 6.89
C PRO A 160 -9.62 -21.69 7.00
N MET A 161 -8.42 -21.66 6.45
CA MET A 161 -7.51 -20.53 6.55
C MET A 161 -6.90 -20.28 5.18
N LEU A 162 -7.14 -19.10 4.62
CA LEU A 162 -6.59 -18.67 3.36
C LEU A 162 -5.43 -17.71 3.63
N GLU A 163 -4.24 -18.05 3.17
CA GLU A 163 -3.11 -17.14 3.16
C GLU A 163 -3.33 -16.11 2.05
N LEU A 164 -3.50 -14.84 2.42
CA LEU A 164 -3.81 -13.77 1.47
C LEU A 164 -2.54 -13.16 0.86
N ALA A 165 -1.65 -12.69 1.72
CA ALA A 165 -0.39 -12.08 1.32
C ALA A 165 0.53 -12.02 2.52
N PRO A 166 1.85 -12.02 2.34
CA PRO A 166 2.77 -11.67 3.38
C PRO A 166 2.59 -10.19 3.76
N PHE A 167 2.82 -9.84 5.01
CA PHE A 167 2.76 -8.46 5.51
C PHE A 167 4.13 -7.79 5.43
N THR A 168 4.22 -6.54 5.00
CA THR A 168 5.48 -5.79 5.06
C THR A 168 5.36 -4.58 5.95
N LEU A 169 6.37 -4.43 6.81
CA LEU A 169 6.67 -3.18 7.50
C LEU A 169 6.90 -2.06 6.49
N ALA A 170 6.53 -0.83 6.87
CA ALA A 170 6.57 0.39 6.08
C ALA A 170 7.44 0.31 4.81
N GLY A 171 6.81 0.22 3.69
CA GLY A 171 7.45 0.08 2.39
C GLY A 171 6.74 0.94 1.35
N SER A 172 7.18 0.80 0.13
CA SER A 172 6.60 1.47 -1.03
C SER A 172 5.08 1.27 -1.08
N GLN A 173 4.33 2.35 -1.25
CA GLN A 173 2.88 2.27 -1.49
C GLN A 173 2.60 1.84 -2.92
N ILE A 174 1.65 0.92 -3.09
CA ILE A 174 1.23 0.43 -4.40
C ILE A 174 0.13 1.35 -4.92
N MET A 175 0.45 2.08 -6.00
CA MET A 175 -0.47 2.97 -6.71
C MET A 175 -1.04 2.24 -7.93
N ALA A 176 -2.32 1.91 -7.87
CA ALA A 176 -3.04 1.24 -8.94
C ALA A 176 -3.37 2.22 -10.07
N ILE A 177 -2.98 1.90 -11.29
CA ILE A 177 -3.36 2.66 -12.50
C ILE A 177 -4.80 2.34 -12.86
N VAL A 178 -5.67 3.35 -12.89
CA VAL A 178 -7.08 3.22 -13.29
C VAL A 178 -7.37 4.17 -14.45
N ASN A 179 -7.36 3.61 -15.66
CA ASN A 179 -7.60 4.36 -16.89
C ASN A 179 -9.10 4.40 -17.23
N LEU A 180 -9.66 5.60 -17.31
CA LEU A 180 -11.09 5.86 -17.56
C LEU A 180 -11.36 6.32 -19.01
N SER A 181 -10.37 6.22 -19.92
CA SER A 181 -10.50 6.68 -21.29
C SER A 181 -10.83 5.56 -22.26
N SER A 182 -11.85 5.77 -23.12
CA SER A 182 -12.20 4.87 -24.22
C SER A 182 -11.16 4.83 -25.35
N ASP A 183 -10.24 5.80 -25.38
CA ASP A 183 -9.22 5.95 -26.42
C ASP A 183 -8.08 4.91 -26.29
N SER A 184 -8.11 4.08 -25.22
CA SER A 184 -7.21 2.95 -25.01
C SER A 184 -7.56 1.69 -25.82
N PHE A 185 -8.65 1.70 -26.61
CA PHE A 185 -9.15 0.55 -27.39
C PHE A 185 -8.20 -0.01 -28.45
N SER A 186 -7.07 0.60 -28.72
CA SER A 186 -6.16 0.11 -29.74
C SER A 186 -4.96 -0.63 -29.16
N GLN A 187 -4.91 -1.93 -29.37
CA GLN A 187 -3.73 -2.80 -29.39
C GLN A 187 -3.17 -3.42 -28.08
N GLN A 188 -3.66 -3.10 -26.88
CA GLN A 188 -3.12 -3.73 -25.65
C GLN A 188 -4.15 -4.36 -24.70
N GLY A 189 -5.44 -4.44 -25.08
CA GLY A 189 -6.45 -5.21 -24.33
C GLY A 189 -6.86 -4.62 -22.98
N GLU A 190 -6.67 -3.31 -22.75
CA GLU A 190 -7.24 -2.63 -21.59
C GLU A 190 -8.62 -2.09 -21.98
N GLU A 191 -9.67 -2.72 -21.49
CA GLU A 191 -11.05 -2.26 -21.64
C GLU A 191 -11.33 -1.15 -20.63
N VAL A 192 -12.10 -0.13 -21.04
CA VAL A 192 -12.70 0.82 -20.10
C VAL A 192 -13.65 0.04 -19.20
N ILE A 193 -13.47 0.20 -17.91
CA ILE A 193 -14.32 -0.47 -16.94
C ILE A 193 -15.69 0.22 -16.97
N PRO A 194 -16.78 -0.50 -17.31
CA PRO A 194 -18.12 0.06 -17.28
C PRO A 194 -18.46 0.60 -15.90
N LEU A 195 -19.21 1.71 -15.85
CA LEU A 195 -19.54 2.38 -14.60
C LEU A 195 -20.24 1.43 -13.60
N GLU A 196 -21.07 0.51 -14.12
CA GLU A 196 -21.81 -0.49 -13.34
C GLU A 196 -20.89 -1.53 -12.67
N GLN A 197 -19.69 -1.74 -13.19
CA GLN A 197 -18.70 -2.68 -12.66
C GLN A 197 -17.61 -1.99 -11.85
N PHE A 198 -17.57 -0.65 -11.86
CA PHE A 198 -16.46 0.11 -11.32
C PHE A 198 -16.37 0.01 -9.80
N GLU A 199 -17.49 -0.01 -9.10
CA GLU A 199 -17.53 -0.19 -7.64
C GLU A 199 -16.79 -1.48 -7.23
N GLN A 200 -17.18 -2.62 -7.80
CA GLN A 200 -16.56 -3.90 -7.48
C GLN A 200 -15.08 -3.93 -7.88
N TYR A 201 -14.75 -3.36 -9.04
CA TYR A 201 -13.37 -3.27 -9.50
C TYR A 201 -12.45 -2.52 -8.53
N ILE A 202 -12.89 -1.38 -7.98
CA ILE A 202 -12.12 -0.62 -6.98
C ILE A 202 -11.98 -1.42 -5.68
N ILE A 203 -13.05 -2.08 -5.23
CA ILE A 203 -13.01 -2.96 -4.05
C ILE A 203 -11.98 -4.09 -4.26
N ASP A 204 -11.97 -4.70 -5.44
CA ASP A 204 -11.03 -5.79 -5.76
C ASP A 204 -9.58 -5.29 -5.78
N LEU A 205 -9.29 -4.12 -6.39
CA LEU A 205 -7.95 -3.53 -6.37
C LEU A 205 -7.45 -3.27 -4.95
N VAL A 206 -8.30 -2.77 -4.08
CA VAL A 206 -7.95 -2.51 -2.67
C VAL A 206 -7.71 -3.83 -1.94
N ASN A 207 -8.55 -4.84 -2.16
CA ASN A 207 -8.37 -6.18 -1.59
C ASN A 207 -7.09 -6.87 -2.10
N GLU A 208 -6.66 -6.59 -3.33
CA GLU A 208 -5.40 -7.05 -3.90
C GLU A 208 -4.17 -6.32 -3.33
N GLY A 209 -4.37 -5.23 -2.59
CA GLY A 209 -3.30 -4.50 -1.90
C GLY A 209 -2.98 -3.12 -2.46
N ALA A 210 -3.87 -2.51 -3.25
CA ALA A 210 -3.72 -1.10 -3.63
C ALA A 210 -3.84 -0.19 -2.40
N GLU A 211 -2.89 0.72 -2.26
CA GLU A 211 -2.84 1.73 -1.19
C GLU A 211 -3.15 3.13 -1.74
N VAL A 212 -3.05 3.27 -3.06
CA VAL A 212 -3.42 4.48 -3.82
C VAL A 212 -4.16 4.05 -5.07
N ILE A 213 -5.29 4.69 -5.38
CA ILE A 213 -6.00 4.55 -6.65
C ILE A 213 -5.72 5.80 -7.48
N ASP A 214 -5.11 5.64 -8.65
CA ASP A 214 -4.73 6.76 -9.53
C ASP A 214 -5.65 6.82 -10.75
N LEU A 215 -6.62 7.75 -10.71
CA LEU A 215 -7.67 7.91 -11.69
C LEU A 215 -7.21 8.84 -12.82
N GLY A 216 -7.15 8.33 -14.04
CA GLY A 216 -6.81 9.08 -15.25
C GLY A 216 -7.86 8.97 -16.34
N ALA A 217 -8.39 10.10 -16.83
CA ALA A 217 -9.44 10.13 -17.86
C ALA A 217 -8.91 10.44 -19.28
N GLU A 218 -7.60 10.49 -19.45
CA GLU A 218 -6.93 10.74 -20.72
C GLU A 218 -5.76 9.76 -20.91
N SER A 219 -5.57 9.32 -22.17
CA SER A 219 -4.42 8.48 -22.51
C SER A 219 -3.17 9.32 -22.78
N THR A 220 -2.06 8.97 -22.16
CA THR A 220 -0.76 9.63 -22.38
C THR A 220 0.04 9.04 -23.54
N LYS A 221 -0.58 8.21 -24.39
CA LYS A 221 0.05 7.64 -25.60
C LYS A 221 0.37 8.75 -26.61
N PRO A 222 1.52 8.67 -27.31
CA PRO A 222 1.94 9.72 -28.26
C PRO A 222 0.97 10.04 -29.38
N ASP A 223 0.15 9.07 -29.80
CA ASP A 223 -0.75 9.17 -30.94
C ASP A 223 -2.18 9.62 -30.57
N VAL A 224 -2.44 9.89 -29.29
CA VAL A 224 -3.76 10.34 -28.82
C VAL A 224 -3.80 11.87 -28.75
N LYS A 225 -4.85 12.47 -29.31
CA LYS A 225 -5.03 13.92 -29.23
C LYS A 225 -5.44 14.33 -27.82
N PRO A 226 -4.82 15.40 -27.26
CA PRO A 226 -5.24 15.97 -26.00
C PRO A 226 -6.73 16.34 -25.99
N ILE A 227 -7.40 16.07 -24.87
CA ILE A 227 -8.79 16.46 -24.65
C ILE A 227 -8.86 17.75 -23.83
N THR A 228 -10.01 18.43 -23.86
CA THR A 228 -10.22 19.63 -23.05
C THR A 228 -10.46 19.26 -21.60
N ALA A 229 -10.19 20.19 -20.66
CA ALA A 229 -10.46 20.02 -19.24
C ALA A 229 -11.93 19.64 -18.95
N GLU A 230 -12.87 20.20 -19.74
CA GLU A 230 -14.30 19.88 -19.58
C GLU A 230 -14.62 18.44 -19.97
N VAL A 231 -14.10 17.95 -21.10
CA VAL A 231 -14.27 16.55 -21.52
C VAL A 231 -13.61 15.61 -20.52
N TYR A 232 -12.40 15.98 -20.05
CA TYR A 232 -11.70 15.23 -19.02
C TYR A 232 -12.55 15.10 -17.74
N TRP A 233 -13.10 16.22 -17.27
CA TRP A 233 -13.95 16.26 -16.08
C TRP A 233 -15.23 15.45 -16.24
N GLN A 234 -15.90 15.53 -17.38
CA GLN A 234 -17.10 14.75 -17.65
C GLN A 234 -16.84 13.22 -17.61
N ARG A 235 -15.65 12.79 -18.04
CA ARG A 235 -15.22 11.39 -17.93
C ARG A 235 -14.88 10.99 -16.48
N LEU A 236 -14.15 11.82 -15.77
CA LEU A 236 -13.66 11.52 -14.41
C LEU A 236 -14.77 11.54 -13.35
N LYS A 237 -15.63 12.56 -13.41
CA LYS A 237 -16.60 12.86 -12.34
C LYS A 237 -17.42 11.66 -11.86
N PRO A 238 -18.11 10.89 -12.72
CA PRO A 238 -18.97 9.78 -12.25
C PRO A 238 -18.18 8.70 -11.50
N TYR A 239 -16.96 8.42 -11.88
CA TYR A 239 -16.08 7.47 -11.20
C TYR A 239 -15.58 7.99 -9.86
N LEU A 240 -15.24 9.27 -9.79
CA LEU A 240 -14.81 9.91 -8.55
C LEU A 240 -15.96 9.97 -7.53
N GLU A 241 -17.21 10.19 -7.96
CA GLU A 241 -18.41 10.16 -7.11
C GLU A 241 -18.62 8.77 -6.50
N ILE A 242 -18.39 7.68 -7.25
CA ILE A 242 -18.45 6.31 -6.71
C ILE A 242 -17.38 6.12 -5.64
N VAL A 243 -16.13 6.49 -5.90
CA VAL A 243 -15.04 6.34 -4.92
C VAL A 243 -15.33 7.13 -3.64
N GLU A 244 -15.78 8.38 -3.77
CA GLU A 244 -16.19 9.22 -2.62
C GLU A 244 -17.30 8.56 -1.81
N SER A 245 -18.32 8.01 -2.49
CA SER A 245 -19.42 7.28 -1.84
C SER A 245 -18.93 6.06 -1.06
N LEU A 246 -18.04 5.27 -1.66
CA LEU A 246 -17.48 4.07 -1.03
C LEU A 246 -16.60 4.40 0.18
N VAL A 247 -15.83 5.50 0.12
CA VAL A 247 -15.04 5.99 1.25
C VAL A 247 -15.94 6.47 2.37
N ASN A 248 -16.97 7.26 2.06
CA ASN A 248 -17.91 7.81 3.04
C ASN A 248 -18.78 6.72 3.70
N ALA A 249 -19.13 5.67 2.93
CA ALA A 249 -19.83 4.50 3.44
C ALA A 249 -18.93 3.52 4.22
N HIS A 250 -17.64 3.82 4.38
CA HIS A 250 -16.63 2.96 5.01
C HIS A 250 -16.48 1.57 4.33
N VAL A 251 -16.83 1.45 3.07
CA VAL A 251 -16.59 0.25 2.26
C VAL A 251 -15.12 0.17 1.86
N LEU A 252 -14.55 1.33 1.49
CA LEU A 252 -13.11 1.47 1.23
C LEU A 252 -12.37 1.98 2.46
N PRO A 253 -11.09 1.66 2.57
CA PRO A 253 -10.23 2.17 3.62
C PRO A 253 -10.20 3.71 3.68
N VAL A 254 -10.37 4.36 4.87
CA VAL A 254 -10.28 5.84 5.07
C VAL A 254 -8.87 6.39 4.81
N ASP A 255 -7.81 5.55 4.89
CA ASP A 255 -6.44 5.87 4.53
C ASP A 255 -6.08 5.49 3.08
N LEU A 256 -7.04 4.91 2.34
CA LEU A 256 -6.90 4.77 0.90
C LEU A 256 -6.69 6.15 0.30
N LYS A 257 -5.60 6.33 -0.40
CA LYS A 257 -5.35 7.57 -1.11
C LYS A 257 -5.98 7.52 -2.49
N VAL A 258 -6.60 8.62 -2.88
CA VAL A 258 -7.09 8.83 -4.24
C VAL A 258 -6.20 9.87 -4.91
N SER A 259 -5.65 9.50 -6.04
CA SER A 259 -4.80 10.31 -6.91
C SER A 259 -5.56 10.65 -8.19
N ILE A 260 -5.42 11.88 -8.64
CA ILE A 260 -5.97 12.34 -9.91
C ILE A 260 -4.82 12.58 -10.88
N ASP A 261 -4.72 11.76 -11.94
CA ASP A 261 -3.70 11.85 -12.98
C ASP A 261 -4.13 12.90 -14.02
N THR A 262 -3.81 14.16 -13.79
CA THR A 262 -4.22 15.28 -14.64
C THR A 262 -3.20 16.41 -14.66
N TYR A 263 -3.13 17.11 -15.80
CA TYR A 263 -2.39 18.36 -15.97
C TYR A 263 -3.31 19.57 -16.20
N HIS A 264 -4.63 19.40 -16.07
CA HIS A 264 -5.61 20.46 -16.20
C HIS A 264 -5.90 21.08 -14.83
N ALA A 265 -5.52 22.33 -14.62
CA ALA A 265 -5.76 23.04 -13.37
C ALA A 265 -7.25 23.13 -13.00
N GLU A 266 -8.13 23.28 -14.00
CA GLU A 266 -9.58 23.33 -13.81
C GLU A 266 -10.14 21.98 -13.33
N VAL A 267 -9.53 20.86 -13.74
CA VAL A 267 -9.89 19.52 -13.23
C VAL A 267 -9.43 19.38 -11.79
N VAL A 268 -8.21 19.85 -11.47
CA VAL A 268 -7.71 19.88 -10.08
C VAL A 268 -8.67 20.65 -9.18
N GLU A 269 -9.05 21.88 -9.57
CA GLU A 269 -9.97 22.71 -8.79
C GLU A 269 -11.30 22.00 -8.48
N LYS A 270 -11.89 21.35 -9.50
CA LYS A 270 -13.14 20.59 -9.33
C LYS A 270 -12.95 19.34 -8.45
N ALA A 271 -11.84 18.60 -8.62
CA ALA A 271 -11.54 17.38 -7.88
C ALA A 271 -11.28 17.65 -6.38
N LEU A 272 -10.75 18.82 -6.04
CA LEU A 272 -10.52 19.24 -4.65
C LEU A 272 -11.80 19.49 -3.82
N ASN A 273 -12.98 19.40 -4.42
CA ASN A 273 -14.26 19.40 -3.71
C ASN A 273 -14.64 18.02 -3.15
N TYR A 274 -13.88 16.98 -3.50
CA TYR A 274 -14.08 15.62 -3.02
C TYR A 274 -13.10 15.33 -1.88
N SER A 275 -13.61 14.88 -0.74
CA SER A 275 -12.82 14.66 0.47
C SER A 275 -11.84 13.49 0.37
N CYS A 276 -12.13 12.55 -0.54
CA CYS A 276 -11.29 11.38 -0.79
C CYS A 276 -10.00 11.71 -1.56
N VAL A 277 -9.91 12.85 -2.24
CA VAL A 277 -8.73 13.22 -3.05
C VAL A 277 -7.57 13.63 -2.14
N ASN A 278 -6.41 12.99 -2.33
CA ASN A 278 -5.22 13.19 -1.51
C ASN A 278 -3.96 13.51 -2.32
N ILE A 279 -3.94 13.16 -3.62
CA ILE A 279 -2.78 13.32 -4.49
C ILE A 279 -3.23 13.94 -5.82
N ILE A 280 -2.45 14.89 -6.32
CA ILE A 280 -2.52 15.34 -7.73
C ILE A 280 -1.27 14.80 -8.43
N ASN A 281 -1.47 13.97 -9.44
CA ASN A 281 -0.41 13.37 -10.24
C ASN A 281 -0.30 14.11 -11.57
N ASP A 282 0.65 15.07 -11.63
CA ASP A 282 0.85 15.94 -12.79
C ASP A 282 2.08 15.51 -13.59
N ILE A 283 1.82 14.85 -14.71
CA ILE A 283 2.88 14.33 -15.58
C ILE A 283 3.40 15.35 -16.61
N TYR A 284 2.68 16.46 -16.86
CA TYR A 284 3.05 17.49 -17.85
C TYR A 284 3.61 18.77 -17.23
N GLY A 285 3.21 19.12 -16.03
CA GLY A 285 3.70 20.26 -15.27
C GLY A 285 2.80 21.49 -15.38
N ILE A 286 1.77 21.54 -14.53
CA ILE A 286 0.98 22.74 -14.28
C ILE A 286 1.92 23.88 -13.81
N GLU A 287 1.57 25.12 -14.16
CA GLU A 287 2.32 26.28 -13.70
C GLU A 287 2.38 26.34 -12.17
N ALA A 288 3.57 26.61 -11.61
CA ALA A 288 3.81 26.43 -10.18
C ALA A 288 2.95 27.33 -9.28
N ASN A 289 2.76 28.61 -9.66
CA ASN A 289 1.92 29.50 -8.86
C ASN A 289 0.44 29.10 -8.94
N LEU A 290 0.01 28.58 -10.09
CA LEU A 290 -1.37 28.13 -10.28
C LEU A 290 -1.67 26.90 -9.42
N ILE A 291 -0.82 25.86 -9.47
CA ILE A 291 -1.03 24.67 -8.63
C ILE A 291 -0.86 24.98 -7.15
N ALA A 292 0.11 25.82 -6.77
CA ALA A 292 0.29 26.23 -5.39
C ALA A 292 -0.93 26.99 -4.84
N ALA A 293 -1.53 27.86 -5.65
CA ALA A 293 -2.76 28.57 -5.24
C ALA A 293 -3.92 27.63 -4.94
N LEU A 294 -3.97 26.47 -5.60
CA LEU A 294 -5.03 25.47 -5.41
C LEU A 294 -4.81 24.57 -4.18
N ILE A 295 -3.56 24.18 -3.87
CA ILE A 295 -3.30 23.06 -2.93
C ILE A 295 -2.37 23.38 -1.76
N LYS A 296 -1.63 24.51 -1.73
CA LYS A 296 -0.62 24.80 -0.68
C LYS A 296 -1.17 24.72 0.75
N ASP A 297 -2.41 25.15 0.97
CA ASP A 297 -3.07 25.18 2.27
C ASP A 297 -3.93 23.93 2.53
N LYS A 298 -3.85 22.92 1.64
CA LYS A 298 -4.60 21.66 1.72
C LYS A 298 -3.68 20.49 2.03
N ASN A 299 -4.25 19.43 2.57
CA ASN A 299 -3.54 18.17 2.85
C ASN A 299 -3.43 17.30 1.57
N ILE A 300 -2.85 17.88 0.51
CA ILE A 300 -2.72 17.26 -0.81
C ILE A 300 -1.23 17.07 -1.13
N ASP A 301 -0.84 15.86 -1.50
CA ASP A 301 0.48 15.57 -2.04
C ASP A 301 0.49 15.87 -3.55
N TYR A 302 1.60 16.38 -4.06
CA TYR A 302 1.75 16.76 -5.46
C TYR A 302 2.88 15.97 -6.13
N VAL A 303 2.53 15.20 -7.16
CA VAL A 303 3.49 14.50 -8.00
C VAL A 303 3.87 15.40 -9.17
N PHE A 304 5.16 15.59 -9.37
CA PHE A 304 5.72 16.21 -10.57
C PHE A 304 6.74 15.27 -11.22
N MET A 305 6.78 15.23 -12.55
CA MET A 305 7.53 14.23 -13.29
C MET A 305 8.64 14.84 -14.16
N HIS A 306 9.76 14.10 -14.27
CA HIS A 306 10.77 14.40 -15.27
C HIS A 306 10.32 13.89 -16.64
N GLN A 307 10.10 14.80 -17.56
CA GLN A 307 9.75 14.50 -18.95
C GLN A 307 10.42 15.47 -19.95
N LEU A 308 10.62 15.04 -21.19
CA LEU A 308 11.22 15.84 -22.27
C LEU A 308 10.20 16.18 -23.36
N GLY A 309 8.91 16.23 -22.98
CA GLY A 309 7.77 16.32 -23.90
C GLY A 309 7.24 14.94 -24.27
N VAL A 310 6.03 14.62 -23.80
CA VAL A 310 5.44 13.27 -23.88
C VAL A 310 5.29 12.79 -25.32
N ALA A 311 5.09 13.69 -26.30
CA ALA A 311 4.96 13.35 -27.70
C ALA A 311 6.15 13.81 -28.57
N SER A 312 7.26 14.27 -27.96
CA SER A 312 8.28 15.01 -28.72
C SER A 312 9.30 14.12 -29.44
N GLY A 313 9.32 12.81 -29.19
CA GLY A 313 10.40 11.93 -29.66
C GLY A 313 11.80 12.28 -29.13
N LYS A 314 11.88 13.22 -28.19
CA LYS A 314 13.14 13.64 -27.58
C LYS A 314 13.59 12.65 -26.51
N TYR A 315 14.90 12.42 -26.45
CA TYR A 315 15.53 11.58 -25.44
C TYR A 315 16.60 12.37 -24.68
N LEU A 316 16.88 11.94 -23.45
CA LEU A 316 18.06 12.43 -22.73
C LEU A 316 19.31 12.26 -23.61
N ALA A 317 20.18 13.25 -23.58
CA ALA A 317 21.42 13.21 -24.32
C ALA A 317 22.25 11.98 -23.92
N VAL A 318 22.83 11.28 -24.91
CA VAL A 318 23.56 10.04 -24.68
C VAL A 318 24.95 10.25 -24.09
N ASP A 319 25.50 11.46 -24.23
CA ASP A 319 26.78 11.90 -23.75
C ASP A 319 26.73 12.52 -22.33
N ARG A 320 25.56 12.56 -21.72
CA ARG A 320 25.34 13.07 -20.37
C ARG A 320 24.95 11.97 -19.40
N ASN A 321 25.33 12.15 -18.15
CA ASN A 321 24.92 11.24 -17.08
C ASN A 321 23.41 11.46 -16.78
N PRO A 322 22.55 10.44 -17.00
CA PRO A 322 21.12 10.56 -16.82
C PRO A 322 20.72 10.86 -15.35
N ILE A 323 21.51 10.42 -14.38
CA ILE A 323 21.24 10.63 -12.97
C ILE A 323 21.41 12.11 -12.63
N SER A 324 22.54 12.71 -13.03
CA SER A 324 22.83 14.12 -12.79
C SER A 324 21.82 15.05 -13.47
N GLU A 325 21.39 14.72 -14.70
CA GLU A 325 20.38 15.50 -15.45
C GLU A 325 19.03 15.48 -14.73
N VAL A 326 18.59 14.30 -14.30
CA VAL A 326 17.31 14.12 -13.60
C VAL A 326 17.32 14.80 -12.24
N ILE A 327 18.43 14.69 -11.46
CA ILE A 327 18.59 15.38 -10.18
C ILE A 327 18.58 16.90 -10.38
N ALA A 328 19.31 17.42 -11.38
CA ALA A 328 19.36 18.86 -11.65
C ALA A 328 17.98 19.43 -12.03
N PHE A 329 17.26 18.72 -12.89
CA PHE A 329 15.87 19.07 -13.23
C PHE A 329 14.98 19.10 -11.99
N ALA A 330 15.01 18.01 -11.18
CA ALA A 330 14.17 17.89 -10.00
C ALA A 330 14.46 18.99 -8.96
N LYS A 331 15.75 19.26 -8.67
CA LYS A 331 16.15 20.35 -7.75
C LYS A 331 15.62 21.70 -8.20
N LYS A 332 15.74 22.01 -9.50
CA LYS A 332 15.20 23.25 -10.06
C LYS A 332 13.68 23.34 -9.91
N LYS A 333 12.95 22.24 -10.23
CA LYS A 333 11.47 22.23 -10.14
C LYS A 333 11.01 22.29 -8.67
N ILE A 334 11.68 21.58 -7.77
CA ILE A 334 11.43 21.65 -6.31
C ILE A 334 11.57 23.10 -5.84
N GLN A 335 12.67 23.79 -6.18
CA GLN A 335 12.88 25.17 -5.76
C GLN A 335 11.75 26.10 -6.26
N ILE A 336 11.34 25.97 -7.54
CA ILE A 336 10.22 26.73 -8.10
C ILE A 336 8.92 26.50 -7.34
N LEU A 337 8.62 25.23 -6.96
CA LEU A 337 7.43 24.89 -6.20
C LEU A 337 7.48 25.41 -4.76
N LEU A 338 8.64 25.38 -4.12
CA LEU A 338 8.85 25.96 -2.78
C LEU A 338 8.69 27.49 -2.81
N ASP A 339 9.24 28.16 -3.82
CA ASP A 339 9.12 29.61 -4.00
C ASP A 339 7.66 30.03 -4.25
N ALA A 340 6.85 29.15 -4.85
CA ALA A 340 5.41 29.32 -4.99
C ALA A 340 4.60 29.04 -3.71
N GLY A 341 5.25 28.61 -2.62
CA GLY A 341 4.63 28.35 -1.31
C GLY A 341 4.23 26.90 -1.04
N MET A 342 4.67 25.94 -1.87
CA MET A 342 4.43 24.52 -1.60
C MET A 342 5.33 24.01 -0.46
N HIS A 343 4.83 23.02 0.28
CA HIS A 343 5.61 22.36 1.34
C HIS A 343 6.41 21.18 0.79
N LYS A 344 7.70 21.09 1.15
CA LYS A 344 8.61 20.06 0.64
C LYS A 344 8.14 18.64 0.91
N GLU A 345 7.58 18.38 2.07
CA GLU A 345 7.06 17.09 2.53
C GLU A 345 5.82 16.60 1.74
N ARG A 346 5.19 17.51 1.00
CA ARG A 346 4.06 17.23 0.11
C ARG A 346 4.48 16.92 -1.33
N LEU A 347 5.75 17.11 -1.65
CA LEU A 347 6.26 16.87 -3.00
C LEU A 347 6.63 15.41 -3.19
N ILE A 348 6.22 14.87 -4.34
CA ILE A 348 6.58 13.52 -4.80
C ILE A 348 7.20 13.69 -6.20
N PHE A 349 8.39 13.15 -6.38
CA PHE A 349 9.07 13.20 -7.66
C PHE A 349 8.92 11.87 -8.43
N ASP A 350 8.27 11.89 -9.60
CA ASP A 350 8.31 10.79 -10.55
C ASP A 350 9.54 10.92 -11.45
N ILE A 351 10.40 9.91 -11.42
CA ILE A 351 11.60 9.85 -12.26
C ILE A 351 11.24 9.86 -13.75
N GLY A 352 10.01 9.53 -14.14
CA GLY A 352 9.49 9.56 -15.51
C GLY A 352 10.09 8.48 -16.41
N ILE A 353 10.20 7.25 -15.92
CA ILE A 353 10.62 6.09 -16.72
C ILE A 353 9.71 5.97 -17.96
N GLY A 354 10.32 5.80 -19.15
CA GLY A 354 9.58 5.73 -20.42
C GLY A 354 9.24 7.08 -21.05
N PHE A 355 9.51 8.21 -20.38
CA PHE A 355 9.30 9.56 -20.92
C PHE A 355 10.63 10.19 -21.31
N GLY A 356 11.05 9.99 -22.59
CA GLY A 356 12.29 10.53 -23.13
C GLY A 356 13.57 9.87 -22.57
N LYS A 357 13.52 8.61 -22.19
CA LYS A 357 14.66 7.84 -21.71
C LYS A 357 14.84 6.56 -22.51
N LYS A 358 16.08 6.31 -22.98
CA LYS A 358 16.45 5.03 -23.60
C LYS A 358 16.54 3.94 -22.54
N ALA A 359 16.48 2.65 -22.95
CA ALA A 359 16.46 1.52 -22.03
C ALA A 359 17.62 1.55 -21.02
N TYR A 360 18.86 1.79 -21.48
CA TYR A 360 20.02 1.86 -20.57
C TYR A 360 19.94 3.03 -19.58
N GLN A 361 19.38 4.19 -20.01
CA GLN A 361 19.20 5.35 -19.13
C GLN A 361 18.11 5.07 -18.07
N ALA A 362 17.03 4.39 -18.47
CA ALA A 362 16.01 3.95 -17.54
C ALA A 362 16.58 2.98 -16.50
N GLN A 363 17.43 2.01 -16.91
CA GLN A 363 18.08 1.09 -15.99
C GLN A 363 19.01 1.82 -15.02
N CYS A 364 19.87 2.72 -15.50
CA CYS A 364 20.75 3.54 -14.66
C CYS A 364 19.94 4.33 -13.59
N LEU A 365 18.79 4.90 -13.97
CA LEU A 365 17.94 5.63 -13.04
C LEU A 365 17.27 4.74 -12.00
N LEU A 366 16.83 3.53 -12.38
CA LEU A 366 16.28 2.55 -11.43
C LEU A 366 17.34 2.03 -10.47
N ASP A 367 18.59 1.89 -10.94
CA ASP A 367 19.69 1.46 -10.08
C ASP A 367 20.11 2.53 -9.08
N ALA A 368 20.03 3.80 -9.47
CA ALA A 368 20.41 4.96 -8.66
C ALA A 368 19.26 5.60 -7.87
N VAL A 369 18.11 4.94 -7.73
CA VAL A 369 16.92 5.54 -7.12
C VAL A 369 17.16 6.01 -5.68
N THR A 370 17.95 5.28 -4.89
CA THR A 370 18.34 5.66 -3.52
C THR A 370 19.17 6.96 -3.53
N GLU A 371 20.18 7.06 -4.40
CA GLU A 371 20.98 8.27 -4.58
C GLU A 371 20.11 9.48 -4.98
N ILE A 372 19.18 9.27 -5.92
CA ILE A 372 18.24 10.33 -6.35
C ILE A 372 17.37 10.79 -5.16
N LYS A 373 16.82 9.85 -4.39
CA LYS A 373 16.00 10.15 -3.21
C LYS A 373 16.77 10.96 -2.18
N GLU A 374 17.97 10.54 -1.83
CA GLU A 374 18.85 11.22 -0.87
C GLU A 374 19.23 12.62 -1.36
N ALA A 375 19.58 12.77 -2.66
CA ALA A 375 19.95 14.04 -3.24
C ALA A 375 18.83 15.08 -3.27
N LEU A 376 17.57 14.64 -3.34
CA LEU A 376 16.38 15.50 -3.45
C LEU A 376 15.70 15.73 -2.10
N GLY A 377 15.69 14.73 -1.22
CA GLY A 377 15.01 14.75 0.07
C GLY A 377 13.50 14.93 -0.04
N VAL A 378 12.88 14.36 -1.10
CA VAL A 378 11.44 14.28 -1.30
C VAL A 378 11.05 12.83 -1.57
N LYS A 379 9.76 12.51 -1.50
CA LYS A 379 9.23 11.18 -1.85
C LYS A 379 9.48 10.88 -3.32
N ILE A 380 9.74 9.61 -3.65
CA ILE A 380 9.98 9.14 -5.02
C ILE A 380 8.85 8.22 -5.48
N LEU A 381 8.32 8.51 -6.67
CA LEU A 381 7.41 7.65 -7.41
C LEU A 381 8.13 7.05 -8.60
N VAL A 382 7.87 5.77 -8.89
CA VAL A 382 8.36 5.09 -10.08
C VAL A 382 7.22 4.41 -10.83
N GLY A 383 6.93 4.92 -12.03
CA GLY A 383 5.97 4.33 -12.97
C GLY A 383 6.66 3.50 -14.05
N HIS A 384 7.11 2.29 -13.71
CA HIS A 384 7.86 1.41 -14.63
C HIS A 384 7.00 0.32 -15.28
N SER A 385 5.75 0.18 -14.87
CA SER A 385 4.88 -0.93 -15.23
C SER A 385 4.67 -1.08 -16.74
N ARG A 386 4.89 -2.30 -17.24
CA ARG A 386 4.75 -2.72 -18.65
C ARG A 386 5.58 -1.93 -19.66
N LYS A 387 6.52 -1.08 -19.22
CA LYS A 387 7.33 -0.24 -20.10
C LYS A 387 8.48 -1.02 -20.72
N SER A 388 8.58 -1.02 -22.05
CA SER A 388 9.63 -1.73 -22.81
C SER A 388 11.04 -1.25 -22.48
N SER A 389 11.19 0.01 -22.06
CA SER A 389 12.48 0.59 -21.68
C SER A 389 13.15 -0.07 -20.47
N VAL A 390 12.39 -0.76 -19.62
CA VAL A 390 12.95 -1.46 -18.44
C VAL A 390 12.88 -2.99 -18.56
N MET A 391 12.42 -3.49 -19.70
CA MET A 391 12.25 -4.92 -19.96
C MET A 391 13.01 -5.37 -21.22
N PRO A 392 14.32 -5.11 -21.34
CA PRO A 392 15.06 -5.36 -22.59
C PRO A 392 15.08 -6.85 -22.98
N TYR A 393 14.85 -7.75 -22.01
CA TYR A 393 14.86 -9.20 -22.22
C TYR A 393 13.47 -9.81 -22.41
N VAL A 394 12.41 -9.03 -22.24
CA VAL A 394 11.01 -9.48 -22.39
C VAL A 394 10.40 -8.84 -23.62
N ALA A 395 10.91 -9.22 -24.80
CA ALA A 395 10.31 -8.84 -26.08
C ALA A 395 8.99 -9.57 -26.28
N THR A 396 7.94 -9.19 -25.55
CA THR A 396 6.61 -9.81 -25.64
C THR A 396 5.51 -8.77 -25.69
N LYS A 397 4.42 -9.12 -26.40
CA LYS A 397 3.16 -8.38 -26.32
C LYS A 397 2.27 -8.90 -25.17
N ASP A 398 2.65 -10.00 -24.54
CA ASP A 398 1.92 -10.66 -23.46
C ASP A 398 2.00 -9.84 -22.17
N ASN A 399 0.87 -9.29 -21.73
CA ASN A 399 0.77 -8.47 -20.53
C ASN A 399 1.09 -9.27 -19.25
N ALA A 400 0.76 -10.55 -19.18
CA ALA A 400 1.06 -11.37 -18.00
C ALA A 400 2.58 -11.48 -17.76
N LYS A 401 3.37 -11.66 -18.83
CA LYS A 401 4.83 -11.68 -18.75
C LYS A 401 5.42 -10.31 -18.39
N LYS A 402 4.82 -9.22 -18.92
CA LYS A 402 5.22 -7.86 -18.54
C LYS A 402 4.90 -7.58 -17.07
N ASP A 403 3.78 -8.05 -16.57
CA ASP A 403 3.36 -7.85 -15.18
C ASP A 403 4.28 -8.61 -14.22
N LEU A 404 4.69 -9.84 -14.56
CA LEU A 404 5.67 -10.58 -13.78
C LEU A 404 7.01 -9.84 -13.71
N SER A 405 7.51 -9.33 -14.84
CA SER A 405 8.76 -8.54 -14.89
C SER A 405 8.60 -7.22 -14.11
N THR A 406 7.44 -6.57 -14.20
CA THR A 406 7.10 -5.39 -13.39
C THR A 406 7.20 -5.70 -11.91
N ALA A 407 6.62 -6.81 -11.46
CA ALA A 407 6.63 -7.23 -10.07
C ALA A 407 8.06 -7.50 -9.54
N MET A 408 8.92 -8.14 -10.35
CA MET A 408 10.33 -8.37 -10.00
C MET A 408 11.10 -7.05 -9.83
N ILE A 409 10.93 -6.10 -10.75
CA ILE A 409 11.56 -4.78 -10.67
C ILE A 409 11.00 -4.00 -9.48
N SER A 410 9.70 -4.08 -9.24
CA SER A 410 9.04 -3.45 -8.07
C SER A 410 9.68 -3.88 -6.77
N ARG A 411 9.95 -5.19 -6.61
CA ARG A 411 10.64 -5.73 -5.43
C ARG A 411 12.00 -5.08 -5.19
N ASP A 412 12.80 -4.95 -6.23
CA ASP A 412 14.13 -4.34 -6.11
C ASP A 412 14.03 -2.84 -5.77
N LEU A 413 13.03 -2.14 -6.32
CA LEU A 413 12.77 -0.74 -6.01
C LEU A 413 12.28 -0.55 -4.57
N MET A 414 11.48 -1.47 -4.04
CA MET A 414 11.07 -1.47 -2.64
C MET A 414 12.28 -1.58 -1.70
N LYS A 415 13.22 -2.48 -2.00
CA LYS A 415 14.48 -2.62 -1.23
C LYS A 415 15.35 -1.37 -1.29
N LYS A 416 15.25 -0.58 -2.36
CA LYS A 416 15.94 0.70 -2.55
C LYS A 416 15.19 1.88 -1.92
N GLY A 417 14.04 1.64 -1.27
CA GLY A 417 13.29 2.65 -0.51
C GLY A 417 12.45 3.61 -1.35
N VAL A 418 11.96 3.18 -2.52
CA VAL A 418 10.96 3.94 -3.31
C VAL A 418 9.68 4.12 -2.50
N ASP A 419 9.05 5.29 -2.55
CA ASP A 419 7.86 5.58 -1.76
C ASP A 419 6.58 5.14 -2.46
N TYR A 420 6.50 5.26 -3.80
CA TYR A 420 5.32 4.90 -4.59
C TYR A 420 5.71 4.09 -5.83
N LEU A 421 5.02 3.00 -6.06
CA LEU A 421 5.12 2.17 -7.26
C LEU A 421 3.80 2.22 -8.02
N ARG A 422 3.81 2.89 -9.19
CA ARG A 422 2.62 3.02 -10.03
C ARG A 422 2.55 1.87 -11.04
N VAL A 423 1.54 0.99 -10.86
CA VAL A 423 1.47 -0.31 -11.55
C VAL A 423 0.08 -0.66 -12.07
N HIS A 424 0.00 -1.50 -13.13
CA HIS A 424 -1.24 -2.04 -13.65
C HIS A 424 -1.70 -3.28 -12.88
N ASN A 425 -0.77 -4.16 -12.48
CA ASN A 425 -1.10 -5.39 -11.77
C ASN A 425 -0.73 -5.25 -10.28
N VAL A 426 -1.73 -4.88 -9.49
CA VAL A 426 -1.60 -4.68 -8.04
C VAL A 426 -1.24 -5.99 -7.36
N ARG A 427 -1.99 -7.07 -7.66
CA ARG A 427 -1.84 -8.37 -7.01
C ARG A 427 -0.42 -8.93 -7.11
N LEU A 428 0.14 -8.98 -8.34
CA LEU A 428 1.52 -9.49 -8.51
C LEU A 428 2.56 -8.59 -7.83
N THR A 429 2.34 -7.27 -7.83
CA THR A 429 3.23 -6.32 -7.15
C THR A 429 3.12 -6.46 -5.63
N ALA A 430 1.93 -6.65 -5.10
CA ALA A 430 1.71 -6.96 -3.70
C ALA A 430 2.39 -8.29 -3.30
N ILE A 431 2.28 -9.35 -4.09
CA ILE A 431 3.02 -10.60 -3.88
C ILE A 431 4.53 -10.35 -3.86
N ALA A 432 5.06 -9.61 -4.84
CA ALA A 432 6.51 -9.32 -4.93
C ALA A 432 7.05 -8.47 -3.77
N LYS A 433 6.20 -7.64 -3.14
CA LYS A 433 6.51 -6.89 -1.93
C LYS A 433 6.91 -7.82 -0.76
N HIS A 434 6.70 -9.09 -0.87
CA HIS A 434 6.68 -10.08 0.19
C HIS A 434 7.65 -11.26 0.00
N ILE A 435 8.28 -11.32 -1.16
CA ILE A 435 9.34 -12.28 -1.44
C ILE A 435 10.70 -11.61 -1.29
#